data_c09a29cdd2cee85c364008a00136dbda
#
_entry.id   c09a29cdd2cee85c364008a00136dbda
#
_cell.length_a   1.000
_cell.length_b   1.000
_cell.length_c   1.000
_cell.angle_alpha   90.00
_cell.angle_beta   90.00
_cell.angle_gamma   90.00
#
_symmetry.space_group_name_H-M   'P 1'
#
loop_
_entity.id
_entity.type
_entity.pdbx_description
1 polymer ?
#
loop_
_entity_poly.entity_id
_entity_poly.type
_entity_poly.pdbx_seq_one_letter_code
_entity_poly.pdbx_strand_id
1 'polypeptide(L)'
;TRGVRTYLHAFEENEQYQLIDISHNGYDFMDDPMFHRRRVVRLPDDIYVIEDRVTGICREDHDIRLYYNFALGHLDGENGKFDYTSQKGRGYTMTVQADKKLDFEILEGSENPIGGWISYGYAWRKPIPQLIAKHSGKAPIHFITVLPPEETKAETAINGDAAMVTLAGGKVLTLTENAVELH
;
A
#
# COMPACT_ATOMS: atom_id res chain seq x y z
N THR A 1 25.31 5.48 -16.15
CA THR A 1 24.11 4.79 -15.62
C THR A 1 23.69 5.57 -14.38
N ARG A 2 22.56 6.27 -14.41
CA ARG A 2 21.96 6.84 -13.19
C ARG A 2 21.50 5.68 -12.33
N GLY A 3 22.10 5.52 -11.13
CA GLY A 3 21.68 4.49 -10.20
C GLY A 3 20.39 4.89 -9.51
N VAL A 4 19.46 3.94 -9.36
CA VAL A 4 18.31 4.11 -8.46
C VAL A 4 18.83 4.27 -7.03
N ARG A 5 18.31 5.27 -6.33
CA ARG A 5 18.63 5.53 -4.92
C ARG A 5 17.36 5.47 -4.09
N THR A 6 17.50 4.89 -2.92
CA THR A 6 16.48 4.90 -1.87
C THR A 6 16.89 5.88 -0.79
N TYR A 7 15.95 6.65 -0.28
CA TYR A 7 16.16 7.65 0.77
C TYR A 7 15.32 7.27 1.97
N LEU A 8 15.96 7.16 3.14
CA LEU A 8 15.29 7.02 4.42
C LEU A 8 15.05 8.43 4.97
N HIS A 9 13.79 8.81 5.16
CA HIS A 9 13.39 10.10 5.71
C HIS A 9 13.21 10.04 7.22
N ALA A 10 12.57 8.97 7.71
CA ALA A 10 12.37 8.74 9.13
C ALA A 10 12.35 7.23 9.46
N PHE A 11 12.87 6.90 10.63
CA PHE A 11 12.64 5.64 11.32
C PHE A 11 12.38 5.99 12.78
N GLU A 12 11.16 5.77 13.23
CA GLU A 12 10.71 6.15 14.57
C GLU A 12 10.10 4.94 15.26
N GLU A 13 10.35 4.82 16.54
CA GLU A 13 9.75 3.81 17.41
C GLU A 13 9.43 4.45 18.77
N ASN A 14 8.17 4.36 19.16
CA ASN A 14 7.69 4.84 20.44
C ASN A 14 6.56 3.94 20.95
N GLU A 15 5.95 4.29 22.08
CA GLU A 15 4.88 3.50 22.70
C GLU A 15 3.57 3.49 21.87
N GLN A 16 3.41 4.43 20.94
CA GLN A 16 2.18 4.61 20.18
C GLN A 16 2.27 3.96 18.79
N TYR A 17 3.44 4.00 18.14
CA TYR A 17 3.65 3.45 16.81
C TYR A 17 5.12 3.18 16.48
N GLN A 18 5.33 2.41 15.43
CA GLN A 18 6.57 2.31 14.70
C GLN A 18 6.36 2.90 13.30
N LEU A 19 7.27 3.75 12.84
CA LEU A 19 7.20 4.39 11.51
C LEU A 19 8.48 4.12 10.73
N ILE A 20 8.32 3.76 9.47
CA ILE A 20 9.36 3.88 8.45
C ILE A 20 8.85 4.74 7.31
N ASP A 21 9.66 5.74 6.92
CA ASP A 21 9.38 6.68 5.84
C ASP A 21 10.52 6.65 4.83
N ILE A 22 10.21 6.22 3.63
CA ILE A 22 11.18 6.00 2.57
C ILE A 22 10.69 6.56 1.23
N SER A 23 11.63 6.95 0.37
CA SER A 23 11.33 7.23 -1.03
C SER A 23 12.41 6.67 -1.96
N HIS A 24 12.13 6.66 -3.24
CA HIS A 24 13.11 6.33 -4.27
C HIS A 24 12.89 7.17 -5.53
N ASN A 25 13.98 7.32 -6.28
CA ASN A 25 14.00 8.03 -7.56
C ASN A 25 13.99 7.07 -8.76
N GLY A 26 13.43 5.87 -8.61
CA GLY A 26 13.45 4.84 -9.65
C GLY A 26 12.76 5.21 -10.96
N TYR A 27 11.97 6.28 -10.95
CA TYR A 27 11.22 6.77 -12.11
C TYR A 27 11.66 8.17 -12.57
N ASP A 28 12.77 8.72 -12.05
CA ASP A 28 13.27 10.06 -12.40
C ASP A 28 13.92 10.14 -13.78
N PHE A 29 14.18 8.98 -14.39
CA PHE A 29 14.79 8.86 -15.72
C PHE A 29 13.77 8.82 -16.87
N MET A 30 12.48 8.78 -16.54
CA MET A 30 11.40 8.80 -17.54
C MET A 30 11.27 10.21 -18.15
N ASP A 31 10.73 10.31 -19.35
CA ASP A 31 10.47 11.61 -20.01
C ASP A 31 9.50 12.46 -19.20
N ASP A 32 8.60 11.80 -18.45
CA ASP A 32 7.70 12.40 -17.48
C ASP A 32 8.04 11.86 -16.08
N PRO A 33 9.04 12.45 -15.39
CA PRO A 33 9.61 11.87 -14.16
C PRO A 33 8.63 11.87 -13.01
N MET A 34 8.62 10.76 -12.29
CA MET A 34 7.82 10.55 -11.09
C MET A 34 8.68 10.12 -9.91
N PHE A 35 8.19 10.43 -8.71
CA PHE A 35 8.78 10.07 -7.43
C PHE A 35 7.76 9.31 -6.59
N HIS A 36 8.22 8.27 -5.91
CA HIS A 36 7.41 7.48 -5.01
C HIS A 36 7.95 7.57 -3.59
N ARG A 37 7.09 7.95 -2.65
CA ARG A 37 7.34 7.92 -1.21
C ARG A 37 6.35 6.97 -0.56
N ARG A 38 6.85 6.13 0.35
CA ARG A 38 6.03 5.22 1.14
C ARG A 38 6.31 5.42 2.62
N ARG A 39 5.24 5.55 3.41
CA ARG A 39 5.28 5.46 4.86
C ARG A 39 4.56 4.20 5.30
N VAL A 40 5.19 3.46 6.20
CA VAL A 40 4.58 2.30 6.85
C VAL A 40 4.53 2.58 8.33
N VAL A 41 3.33 2.61 8.87
CA VAL A 41 3.07 2.78 10.31
C VAL A 41 2.54 1.47 10.84
N ARG A 42 3.20 0.91 11.84
CA ARG A 42 2.68 -0.19 12.64
C ARG A 42 2.14 0.37 13.93
N LEU A 43 0.86 0.16 14.17
CA LEU A 43 0.16 0.51 15.40
C LEU A 43 0.14 -0.70 16.35
N PRO A 44 -0.19 -0.52 17.64
CA PRO A 44 -0.53 -1.62 18.52
C PRO A 44 -1.60 -2.54 17.91
N ASP A 45 -1.69 -3.77 18.40
CA ASP A 45 -2.65 -4.79 17.94
C ASP A 45 -2.43 -5.24 16.47
N ASP A 46 -1.20 -5.14 15.96
CA ASP A 46 -0.81 -5.57 14.61
C ASP A 46 -1.60 -4.88 13.48
N ILE A 47 -2.02 -3.63 13.69
CA ILE A 47 -2.63 -2.81 12.64
C ILE A 47 -1.51 -2.15 11.84
N TYR A 48 -1.53 -2.35 10.52
CA TYR A 48 -0.59 -1.70 9.60
C TYR A 48 -1.31 -0.65 8.76
N VAL A 49 -0.71 0.51 8.67
CA VAL A 49 -1.14 1.59 7.79
C VAL A 49 -0.01 1.89 6.81
N ILE A 50 -0.30 1.82 5.53
CA ILE A 50 0.66 2.10 4.46
C ILE A 50 0.13 3.28 3.67
N GLU A 51 0.92 4.33 3.60
CA GLU A 51 0.65 5.47 2.74
C GLU A 51 1.64 5.49 1.59
N ASP A 52 1.12 5.64 0.38
CA ASP A 52 1.91 5.79 -0.83
C ASP A 52 1.57 7.11 -1.51
N ARG A 53 2.59 7.92 -1.79
CA ARG A 53 2.48 9.14 -2.57
C ARG A 53 3.30 9.02 -3.84
N VAL A 54 2.64 9.18 -4.97
CA VAL A 54 3.30 9.30 -6.27
C VAL A 54 3.15 10.74 -6.73
N THR A 55 4.26 11.43 -6.90
CA THR A 55 4.33 12.84 -7.30
C THR A 55 5.18 12.99 -8.54
N GLY A 56 5.10 14.13 -9.22
CA GLY A 56 5.89 14.39 -10.42
C GLY A 56 5.35 15.57 -11.23
N ILE A 57 5.95 15.83 -12.36
CA ILE A 57 5.52 16.88 -13.29
C ILE A 57 4.21 16.46 -14.00
N CYS A 58 4.08 15.19 -14.31
CA CYS A 58 2.87 14.51 -14.80
C CYS A 58 2.13 15.23 -15.94
N ARG A 59 2.81 15.33 -17.06
CA ARG A 59 2.25 15.86 -18.31
C ARG A 59 1.33 14.87 -18.98
N GLU A 60 1.68 13.59 -18.90
CA GLU A 60 1.03 12.46 -19.55
C GLU A 60 0.23 11.64 -18.53
N ASP A 61 -0.69 10.82 -19.02
CA ASP A 61 -1.37 9.81 -18.20
C ASP A 61 -0.45 8.60 -18.01
N HIS A 62 -0.44 8.06 -16.80
CA HIS A 62 0.36 6.91 -16.42
C HIS A 62 -0.50 5.80 -15.84
N ASP A 63 -0.05 4.57 -15.99
CA ASP A 63 -0.55 3.41 -15.27
C ASP A 63 0.22 3.27 -13.96
N ILE A 64 -0.36 3.79 -12.88
CA ILE A 64 0.22 3.71 -11.53
C ILE A 64 -0.40 2.50 -10.83
N ARG A 65 0.44 1.56 -10.39
CA ARG A 65 0.00 0.31 -9.80
C ARG A 65 0.71 0.04 -8.49
N LEU A 66 -0.06 -0.30 -7.46
CA LEU A 66 0.43 -0.88 -6.21
C LEU A 66 0.16 -2.37 -6.23
N TYR A 67 1.20 -3.15 -5.92
CA TYR A 67 1.14 -4.60 -5.85
C TYR A 67 1.23 -5.06 -4.40
N TYR A 68 0.27 -5.86 -3.97
CA TYR A 68 0.26 -6.49 -2.65
C TYR A 68 0.31 -8.01 -2.85
N ASN A 69 1.44 -8.60 -2.48
CA ASN A 69 1.64 -10.05 -2.53
C ASN A 69 1.35 -10.64 -1.16
N PHE A 70 0.39 -11.53 -1.09
CA PHE A 70 0.05 -12.21 0.15
C PHE A 70 0.82 -13.53 0.28
N ALA A 71 0.93 -14.05 1.49
CA ALA A 71 1.40 -15.41 1.70
C ALA A 71 0.38 -16.42 1.15
N LEU A 72 0.70 -17.72 1.23
CA LEU A 72 -0.24 -18.78 0.88
C LEU A 72 -1.53 -18.66 1.72
N GLY A 73 -2.66 -18.52 1.05
CA GLY A 73 -3.96 -18.27 1.68
C GLY A 73 -5.02 -18.00 0.63
N HIS A 74 -6.08 -17.35 1.06
CA HIS A 74 -7.19 -16.94 0.21
C HIS A 74 -7.41 -15.44 0.35
N LEU A 75 -7.64 -14.76 -0.76
CA LEU A 75 -7.99 -13.34 -0.83
C LEU A 75 -9.28 -13.19 -1.63
N ASP A 76 -10.24 -12.49 -1.06
CA ASP A 76 -11.50 -12.15 -1.73
C ASP A 76 -11.88 -10.71 -1.39
N GLY A 77 -12.76 -10.11 -2.20
CA GLY A 77 -13.25 -8.76 -1.98
C GLY A 77 -13.29 -7.91 -3.24
N GLU A 78 -13.82 -6.71 -3.08
CA GLU A 78 -14.02 -5.76 -4.17
C GLU A 78 -14.08 -4.32 -3.64
N ASN A 79 -14.07 -3.34 -4.56
CA ASN A 79 -14.32 -1.93 -4.24
C ASN A 79 -13.39 -1.37 -3.14
N GLY A 80 -12.14 -1.86 -3.11
CA GLY A 80 -11.12 -1.40 -2.17
C GLY A 80 -11.19 -2.05 -0.78
N LYS A 81 -12.05 -3.07 -0.59
CA LYS A 81 -12.13 -3.86 0.66
C LYS A 81 -11.91 -5.33 0.35
N PHE A 82 -10.96 -5.94 1.02
CA PHE A 82 -10.51 -7.29 0.76
C PHE A 82 -10.28 -8.03 2.08
N ASP A 83 -10.70 -9.29 2.12
CA ASP A 83 -10.48 -10.19 3.24
C ASP A 83 -9.45 -11.24 2.85
N TYR A 84 -8.37 -11.31 3.61
CA TYR A 84 -7.33 -12.31 3.44
C TYR A 84 -7.31 -13.28 4.60
N THR A 85 -7.32 -14.57 4.29
CA THR A 85 -7.15 -15.63 5.28
C THR A 85 -5.95 -16.49 4.92
N SER A 86 -4.97 -16.55 5.80
CA SER A 86 -3.78 -17.39 5.61
C SER A 86 -4.12 -18.88 5.73
N GLN A 87 -3.26 -19.76 5.20
CA GLN A 87 -3.42 -21.21 5.38
C GLN A 87 -3.42 -21.65 6.86
N LYS A 88 -2.94 -20.80 7.78
CA LYS A 88 -2.95 -21.05 9.22
C LYS A 88 -4.21 -20.50 9.93
N GLY A 89 -5.17 -19.99 9.15
CA GLY A 89 -6.43 -19.45 9.69
C GLY A 89 -6.32 -18.05 10.29
N ARG A 90 -5.19 -17.32 10.13
CA ARG A 90 -5.10 -15.91 10.51
C ARG A 90 -5.72 -15.05 9.41
N GLY A 91 -6.69 -14.22 9.78
CA GLY A 91 -7.38 -13.31 8.89
C GLY A 91 -6.93 -11.87 9.06
N TYR A 92 -7.01 -11.11 7.97
CA TYR A 92 -6.83 -9.66 7.92
C TYR A 92 -7.84 -9.08 6.94
N THR A 93 -8.45 -7.98 7.32
CA THR A 93 -9.23 -7.16 6.39
C THR A 93 -8.30 -6.08 5.84
N MET A 94 -8.26 -5.91 4.53
CA MET A 94 -7.47 -4.88 3.87
C MET A 94 -8.39 -3.84 3.24
N THR A 95 -8.17 -2.57 3.54
CA THR A 95 -8.83 -1.47 2.85
C THR A 95 -7.79 -0.69 2.06
N VAL A 96 -8.06 -0.46 0.77
CA VAL A 96 -7.21 0.37 -0.11
C VAL A 96 -8.06 1.49 -0.68
N GLN A 97 -7.64 2.73 -0.47
CA GLN A 97 -8.28 3.92 -1.01
C GLN A 97 -7.23 4.85 -1.63
N ALA A 98 -7.67 5.75 -2.50
CA ALA A 98 -6.88 6.86 -2.99
C ALA A 98 -7.77 8.11 -3.13
N ASP A 99 -7.12 9.26 -3.29
CA ASP A 99 -7.75 10.52 -3.65
C ASP A 99 -8.31 10.53 -5.09
N LYS A 100 -8.05 9.47 -5.85
CA LYS A 100 -8.50 9.23 -7.21
C LYS A 100 -9.13 7.86 -7.35
N LYS A 101 -9.87 7.66 -8.44
CA LYS A 101 -10.50 6.38 -8.75
C LYS A 101 -9.44 5.29 -8.90
N LEU A 102 -9.69 4.13 -8.29
CA LEU A 102 -8.91 2.91 -8.42
C LEU A 102 -9.74 1.83 -9.11
N ASP A 103 -9.06 1.05 -9.92
CA ASP A 103 -9.51 -0.25 -10.40
C ASP A 103 -8.69 -1.34 -9.69
N PHE A 104 -9.31 -2.49 -9.42
CA PHE A 104 -8.68 -3.57 -8.67
C PHE A 104 -8.70 -4.87 -9.46
N GLU A 105 -7.63 -5.65 -9.31
CA GLU A 105 -7.48 -6.96 -9.91
C GLU A 105 -6.84 -7.91 -8.89
N ILE A 106 -7.38 -9.12 -8.76
CA ILE A 106 -6.77 -10.20 -7.97
C ILE A 106 -6.24 -11.23 -8.95
N LEU A 107 -4.95 -11.54 -8.84
CA LEU A 107 -4.29 -12.61 -9.59
C LEU A 107 -3.83 -13.70 -8.64
N GLU A 108 -3.97 -14.95 -9.07
CA GLU A 108 -3.42 -16.11 -8.37
C GLU A 108 -2.93 -17.12 -9.41
N GLY A 109 -1.61 -17.30 -9.49
CA GLY A 109 -1.02 -18.22 -10.46
C GLY A 109 -1.30 -17.88 -11.92
N SER A 110 -1.50 -16.62 -12.25
CA SER A 110 -1.83 -16.18 -13.60
C SER A 110 -0.61 -16.19 -14.51
N GLU A 111 -0.78 -16.70 -15.73
CA GLU A 111 0.24 -16.71 -16.79
C GLU A 111 0.11 -15.51 -17.73
N ASN A 112 -1.08 -14.93 -17.85
CA ASN A 112 -1.33 -13.77 -18.71
C ASN A 112 -2.46 -12.88 -18.14
N PRO A 113 -2.15 -11.70 -17.59
CA PRO A 113 -0.79 -11.24 -17.29
C PRO A 113 -0.12 -12.14 -16.25
N ILE A 114 1.20 -12.21 -16.29
CA ILE A 114 1.92 -13.01 -15.30
C ILE A 114 1.83 -12.33 -13.92
N GLY A 115 1.36 -13.06 -12.91
CA GLY A 115 1.20 -12.54 -11.57
C GLY A 115 0.69 -13.58 -10.57
N GLY A 116 0.76 -13.25 -9.27
CA GLY A 116 0.28 -14.13 -8.21
C GLY A 116 1.13 -15.38 -8.01
N TRP A 117 2.45 -15.24 -8.06
CA TRP A 117 3.39 -16.34 -7.86
C TRP A 117 4.41 -16.03 -6.78
N ILE A 118 4.79 -17.05 -6.00
CA ILE A 118 5.92 -17.02 -5.09
C ILE A 118 6.90 -18.15 -5.40
N SER A 119 8.19 -17.87 -5.28
CA SER A 119 9.26 -18.84 -5.44
C SER A 119 10.12 -18.90 -4.18
N TYR A 120 10.30 -20.07 -3.60
CA TYR A 120 11.21 -20.33 -2.49
C TYR A 120 12.51 -21.01 -2.92
N GLY A 121 12.69 -21.26 -4.22
CA GLY A 121 13.86 -21.93 -4.77
C GLY A 121 13.90 -21.95 -6.28
N TYR A 122 15.05 -22.37 -6.83
CA TYR A 122 15.25 -22.46 -8.26
C TYR A 122 14.25 -23.43 -8.92
N ALA A 123 13.68 -23.02 -10.04
CA ALA A 123 12.73 -23.78 -10.86
C ALA A 123 11.45 -24.25 -10.12
N TRP A 124 11.10 -23.58 -9.03
CA TRP A 124 9.93 -23.91 -8.24
C TRP A 124 9.11 -22.64 -7.93
N ARG A 125 7.81 -22.71 -8.15
CA ARG A 125 6.87 -21.63 -7.82
C ARG A 125 5.54 -22.18 -7.34
N LYS A 126 4.83 -21.41 -6.52
CA LYS A 126 3.46 -21.67 -6.11
C LYS A 126 2.58 -20.48 -6.37
N PRO A 127 1.30 -20.68 -6.71
CA PRO A 127 0.34 -19.60 -6.76
C PRO A 127 0.15 -18.99 -5.35
N ILE A 128 0.03 -17.67 -5.31
CA ILE A 128 -0.34 -16.88 -4.14
C ILE A 128 -1.32 -15.79 -4.57
N PRO A 129 -2.18 -15.30 -3.69
CA PRO A 129 -2.99 -14.13 -3.97
C PRO A 129 -2.10 -12.89 -4.15
N GLN A 130 -2.34 -12.14 -5.21
CA GLN A 130 -1.76 -10.84 -5.49
C GLN A 130 -2.89 -9.86 -5.79
N LEU A 131 -3.00 -8.80 -5.00
CA LEU A 131 -3.89 -7.68 -5.29
C LEU A 131 -3.12 -6.60 -6.04
N ILE A 132 -3.72 -6.08 -7.09
CA ILE A 132 -3.23 -4.93 -7.85
C ILE A 132 -4.26 -3.82 -7.69
N ALA A 133 -3.84 -2.69 -7.11
CA ALA A 133 -4.61 -1.44 -7.09
C ALA A 133 -4.04 -0.52 -8.17
N LYS A 134 -4.88 -0.15 -9.16
CA LYS A 134 -4.47 0.57 -10.36
C LYS A 134 -5.18 1.90 -10.47
N HIS A 135 -4.42 2.95 -10.80
CA HIS A 135 -4.91 4.22 -11.30
C HIS A 135 -4.36 4.47 -12.70
N SER A 136 -5.24 4.79 -13.65
CA SER A 136 -4.83 5.26 -14.98
C SER A 136 -5.16 6.75 -15.09
N GLY A 137 -4.10 7.59 -15.16
CA GLY A 137 -4.23 9.04 -15.17
C GLY A 137 -2.97 9.74 -14.69
N LYS A 138 -3.10 11.02 -14.41
CA LYS A 138 -1.97 11.88 -14.00
C LYS A 138 -1.73 11.80 -12.49
N ALA A 139 -0.46 11.82 -12.08
CA ALA A 139 -0.11 12.15 -10.71
C ALA A 139 -0.35 13.67 -10.46
N PRO A 140 -0.34 14.17 -9.20
CA PRO A 140 -0.08 13.35 -8.02
C PRO A 140 -1.23 12.41 -7.70
N ILE A 141 -0.94 11.33 -7.01
CA ILE A 141 -1.93 10.45 -6.40
C ILE A 141 -1.48 10.02 -5.01
N HIS A 142 -2.43 9.98 -4.09
CA HIS A 142 -2.25 9.65 -2.69
C HIS A 142 -3.08 8.41 -2.35
N PHE A 143 -2.41 7.33 -1.98
CA PHE A 143 -3.04 6.08 -1.56
C PHE A 143 -2.92 5.92 -0.05
N ILE A 144 -3.93 5.30 0.54
CA ILE A 144 -3.91 4.82 1.91
C ILE A 144 -4.38 3.37 1.94
N THR A 145 -3.61 2.52 2.59
CA THR A 145 -3.90 1.12 2.80
C THR A 145 -3.89 0.81 4.28
N VAL A 146 -4.91 0.16 4.78
CA VAL A 146 -5.00 -0.26 6.17
C VAL A 146 -5.23 -1.76 6.24
N LEU A 147 -4.43 -2.44 7.06
CA LEU A 147 -4.51 -3.88 7.31
C LEU A 147 -4.68 -4.11 8.81
N PRO A 148 -5.89 -4.04 9.34
CA PRO A 148 -6.19 -4.50 10.68
C PRO A 148 -6.32 -6.03 10.70
N PRO A 149 -6.07 -6.70 11.84
CA PRO A 149 -6.51 -8.07 12.05
C PRO A 149 -8.03 -8.19 11.82
N GLU A 150 -8.47 -9.39 11.43
CA GLU A 150 -9.89 -9.73 11.34
C GLU A 150 -10.61 -9.32 12.62
N GLU A 151 -11.85 -8.81 12.50
CA GLU A 151 -12.67 -8.25 13.59
C GLU A 151 -12.27 -6.84 14.07
N THR A 152 -11.13 -6.30 13.69
CA THR A 152 -10.76 -4.92 14.01
C THR A 152 -11.29 -3.97 12.96
N LYS A 153 -12.10 -2.99 13.38
CA LYS A 153 -12.62 -1.97 12.46
C LYS A 153 -11.66 -0.79 12.36
N ALA A 154 -11.39 -0.38 11.12
CA ALA A 154 -10.70 0.86 10.82
C ALA A 154 -11.41 1.53 9.64
N GLU A 155 -11.57 2.85 9.74
CA GLU A 155 -12.13 3.67 8.66
C GLU A 155 -11.06 4.61 8.13
N THR A 156 -11.05 4.83 6.83
CA THR A 156 -10.06 5.67 6.16
C THR A 156 -10.72 6.84 5.45
N ALA A 157 -10.08 8.00 5.48
CA ALA A 157 -10.47 9.16 4.71
C ALA A 157 -9.23 9.89 4.19
N ILE A 158 -9.31 10.43 2.98
CA ILE A 158 -8.29 11.31 2.41
C ILE A 158 -8.93 12.67 2.19
N ASN A 159 -8.35 13.71 2.83
CA ASN A 159 -8.81 15.08 2.75
C ASN A 159 -7.65 15.98 2.32
N GLY A 160 -7.59 16.32 1.04
CA GLY A 160 -6.45 17.04 0.47
C GLY A 160 -5.15 16.24 0.66
N ASP A 161 -4.16 16.85 1.31
CA ASP A 161 -2.86 16.20 1.55
C ASP A 161 -2.82 15.33 2.82
N ALA A 162 -3.90 15.21 3.55
CA ALA A 162 -3.97 14.42 4.76
C ALA A 162 -4.72 13.10 4.52
N ALA A 163 -4.14 11.98 4.98
CA ALA A 163 -4.85 10.73 5.17
C ALA A 163 -5.15 10.54 6.66
N MET A 164 -6.36 10.10 6.96
CA MET A 164 -6.83 9.83 8.31
C MET A 164 -7.31 8.39 8.42
N VAL A 165 -6.91 7.73 9.50
CA VAL A 165 -7.34 6.37 9.84
C VAL A 165 -7.97 6.41 11.23
N THR A 166 -9.29 6.24 11.28
CA THR A 166 -10.02 6.13 12.54
C THR A 166 -10.05 4.68 12.99
N LEU A 167 -9.51 4.42 14.16
CA LEU A 167 -9.42 3.10 14.76
C LEU A 167 -10.62 2.82 15.68
N ALA A 168 -10.83 1.56 16.01
CA ALA A 168 -11.74 1.18 17.08
C ALA A 168 -11.36 1.90 18.38
N GLY A 169 -12.36 2.44 19.11
CA GLY A 169 -12.11 3.26 20.30
C GLY A 169 -11.91 4.75 20.03
N GLY A 170 -12.02 5.21 18.78
CA GLY A 170 -12.04 6.62 18.40
C GLY A 170 -10.65 7.25 18.25
N LYS A 171 -9.57 6.51 18.39
CA LYS A 171 -8.22 7.02 18.06
C LYS A 171 -8.10 7.31 16.58
N VAL A 172 -7.44 8.40 16.23
CA VAL A 172 -7.24 8.82 14.84
C VAL A 172 -5.75 8.97 14.55
N LEU A 173 -5.27 8.18 13.58
CA LEU A 173 -3.95 8.38 12.99
C LEU A 173 -4.10 9.35 11.81
N THR A 174 -3.35 10.44 11.86
CA THR A 174 -3.29 11.45 10.79
C THR A 174 -1.91 11.44 10.16
N LEU A 175 -1.87 11.29 8.83
CA LEU A 175 -0.65 11.37 8.03
C LEU A 175 -0.77 12.59 7.12
N THR A 176 0.05 13.61 7.40
CA THR A 176 0.20 14.78 6.52
C THR A 176 1.51 14.66 5.73
N GLU A 177 1.83 15.59 4.85
CA GLU A 177 3.09 15.55 4.11
C GLU A 177 4.32 15.47 5.02
N ASN A 178 4.27 16.13 6.19
CA ASN A 178 5.43 16.34 7.06
C ASN A 178 5.31 15.68 8.44
N ALA A 179 4.16 15.08 8.79
CA ALA A 179 3.94 14.53 10.12
C ALA A 179 3.10 13.25 10.11
N VAL A 180 3.30 12.46 11.15
CA VAL A 180 2.47 11.31 11.55
C VAL A 180 2.07 11.54 12.99
N GLU A 181 0.78 11.63 13.26
CA GLU A 181 0.24 11.96 14.57
C GLU A 181 -0.88 11.00 14.95
N LEU A 182 -0.86 10.48 16.17
CA LEU A 182 -1.92 9.62 16.73
C LEU A 182 -2.60 10.37 17.90
N HIS A 183 -3.90 10.60 17.76
CA HIS A 183 -4.72 11.33 18.73
C HIS A 183 -5.74 10.44 19.43
#